data_4d9175181e52413592e3537b3ca07375
#
_entry.id   4d9175181e52413592e3537b3ca07375
#
_cell.length_a   1.000
_cell.length_b   1.000
_cell.length_c   1.000
_cell.angle_alpha   90.00
_cell.angle_beta   90.00
_cell.angle_gamma   90.00
#
_symmetry.space_group_name_H-M   'P 1'
#
loop_
_entity.id
_entity.type
_entity.pdbx_description
1 polymer ?
#
loop_
_entity_poly.entity_id
_entity_poly.type
_entity_poly.pdbx_seq_one_letter_code
_entity_poly.pdbx_strand_id
1 'polypeptide(L)'
;CRDLAKRHVDEPDVPAAPDGADGYAEWVQIALILYRVELEKSLRETEDYLNEMRGILAVFDLDEAPHYSSFCRWENEYRMRELRRLLRRSAEQAGWSGEAAIDASGFQRDQTSYHYRDRANYSFQSMKTTILIDVNSLAIKDAHFTTQKAWDGHIGMQVFRRNAEDLRVLSADANYSWSDLREECRSNSTRPLIKHREQTPLQKAHNARMNEDYNQRWMSETGFSQLKEDDGEKLRSRSWHGQFRELTRKCIIHNLTQAAS
;
A
#
# COMPACT_ATOMS: atom_id res chain seq x y z
N CYS A 1 -7.23 -12.80 2.25
CA CYS A 1 -8.27 -11.76 2.04
C CYS A 1 -9.45 -11.93 2.99
N ARG A 2 -10.10 -13.12 3.05
CA ARG A 2 -11.27 -13.37 3.90
C ARG A 2 -11.03 -13.04 5.38
N ASP A 3 -9.98 -13.58 5.96
CA ASP A 3 -9.68 -13.41 7.39
C ASP A 3 -9.35 -11.97 7.74
N LEU A 4 -8.61 -11.25 6.89
CA LEU A 4 -8.35 -9.83 7.07
C LEU A 4 -9.66 -9.03 7.02
N ALA A 5 -10.52 -9.31 6.05
CA ALA A 5 -11.81 -8.64 5.91
C ALA A 5 -12.71 -8.87 7.13
N LYS A 6 -12.84 -10.11 7.58
CA LYS A 6 -13.63 -10.45 8.78
C LYS A 6 -13.12 -9.78 10.05
N ARG A 7 -11.80 -9.63 10.21
CA ARG A 7 -11.21 -8.90 11.35
C ARG A 7 -11.41 -7.40 11.24
N HIS A 8 -11.72 -6.89 10.05
CA HIS A 8 -11.85 -5.44 9.81
C HIS A 8 -13.25 -4.92 10.11
N VAL A 9 -14.29 -5.69 9.83
CA VAL A 9 -15.68 -5.29 9.99
C VAL A 9 -16.16 -5.47 11.43
N ASP A 10 -17.22 -4.76 11.79
CA ASP A 10 -17.82 -4.85 13.13
C ASP A 10 -18.67 -6.12 13.27
N GLU A 11 -19.25 -6.63 12.18
CA GLU A 11 -20.12 -7.80 12.14
C GLU A 11 -19.54 -8.91 11.22
N PRO A 12 -18.53 -9.67 11.70
CA PRO A 12 -17.83 -10.67 10.88
C PRO A 12 -18.66 -11.94 10.61
N ASP A 13 -19.67 -12.22 11.41
CA ASP A 13 -20.46 -13.45 11.35
C ASP A 13 -21.75 -13.30 10.51
N VAL A 14 -22.01 -12.13 9.94
CA VAL A 14 -23.12 -11.94 9.00
C VAL A 14 -22.92 -12.85 7.79
N PRO A 15 -23.97 -13.61 7.36
CA PRO A 15 -23.93 -14.43 6.16
C PRO A 15 -23.44 -13.66 4.94
N ALA A 16 -22.71 -14.30 4.05
CA ALA A 16 -22.08 -13.65 2.88
C ALA A 16 -23.10 -12.94 1.97
N ALA A 17 -24.25 -13.57 1.75
CA ALA A 17 -25.40 -13.01 1.04
C ALA A 17 -26.64 -13.24 1.92
N PRO A 18 -27.02 -12.28 2.79
CA PRO A 18 -28.14 -12.45 3.69
C PRO A 18 -29.47 -12.58 2.93
N ASP A 19 -30.31 -13.54 3.33
CA ASP A 19 -31.64 -13.75 2.76
C ASP A 19 -32.51 -12.49 2.88
N GLY A 20 -33.11 -12.07 1.77
CA GLY A 20 -34.01 -10.91 1.71
C GLY A 20 -33.30 -9.56 1.86
N ALA A 21 -31.99 -9.51 1.87
CA ALA A 21 -31.20 -8.28 1.88
C ALA A 21 -30.72 -7.94 0.46
N ASP A 22 -30.79 -6.68 0.10
CA ASP A 22 -30.23 -6.17 -1.16
C ASP A 22 -28.71 -6.06 -1.05
N GLY A 23 -27.97 -7.17 -1.07
CA GLY A 23 -26.54 -7.06 -1.15
C GLY A 23 -25.73 -8.17 -0.47
N TYR A 24 -24.43 -7.93 -0.43
CA TYR A 24 -23.43 -8.81 0.16
C TYR A 24 -22.92 -8.21 1.47
N ALA A 25 -22.55 -9.07 2.42
CA ALA A 25 -21.93 -8.64 3.67
C ALA A 25 -20.67 -7.81 3.41
N GLU A 26 -20.38 -6.83 4.28
CA GLU A 26 -19.25 -5.93 4.10
C GLU A 26 -17.92 -6.68 4.02
N TRP A 27 -17.74 -7.73 4.83
CA TRP A 27 -16.53 -8.55 4.79
C TRP A 27 -16.34 -9.26 3.43
N VAL A 28 -17.42 -9.67 2.76
CA VAL A 28 -17.36 -10.26 1.41
C VAL A 28 -16.90 -9.23 0.40
N GLN A 29 -17.49 -8.03 0.45
CA GLN A 29 -17.14 -6.95 -0.45
C GLN A 29 -15.64 -6.62 -0.35
N ILE A 30 -15.13 -6.43 0.87
CA ILE A 30 -13.70 -6.17 1.12
C ILE A 30 -12.84 -7.33 0.64
N ALA A 31 -13.19 -8.56 1.01
CA ALA A 31 -12.42 -9.75 0.66
C ALA A 31 -12.31 -9.94 -0.86
N LEU A 32 -13.41 -9.75 -1.58
CA LEU A 32 -13.45 -9.92 -3.05
C LEU A 32 -12.74 -8.80 -3.82
N ILE A 33 -12.85 -7.54 -3.37
CA ILE A 33 -12.07 -6.46 -4.04
C ILE A 33 -10.57 -6.59 -3.80
N LEU A 34 -10.14 -7.18 -2.69
CA LEU A 34 -8.74 -7.52 -2.45
C LEU A 34 -8.33 -8.71 -3.32
N TYR A 35 -9.12 -9.79 -3.32
CA TYR A 35 -8.83 -10.99 -4.12
C TYR A 35 -8.76 -10.69 -5.62
N ARG A 36 -9.57 -9.75 -6.13
CA ARG A 36 -9.47 -9.29 -7.51
C ARG A 36 -8.10 -8.70 -7.86
N VAL A 37 -7.45 -8.02 -6.92
CA VAL A 37 -6.09 -7.48 -7.15
C VAL A 37 -5.12 -8.63 -7.35
N GLU A 38 -5.17 -9.64 -6.52
CA GLU A 38 -4.39 -10.87 -6.62
C GLU A 38 -4.58 -11.59 -7.97
N LEU A 39 -5.81 -11.61 -8.46
CA LEU A 39 -6.11 -12.22 -9.76
C LEU A 39 -5.59 -11.43 -10.96
N GLU A 40 -5.23 -10.17 -10.79
CA GLU A 40 -4.84 -9.26 -11.88
C GLU A 40 -5.83 -9.20 -13.06
N LYS A 41 -7.12 -9.46 -12.81
CA LYS A 41 -8.16 -9.50 -13.85
C LYS A 41 -8.98 -8.22 -13.92
N SER A 42 -9.60 -7.98 -15.07
CA SER A 42 -10.65 -6.97 -15.20
C SER A 42 -11.88 -7.35 -14.37
N LEU A 43 -12.80 -6.41 -14.13
CA LEU A 43 -14.02 -6.69 -13.34
C LEU A 43 -14.87 -7.81 -13.95
N ARG A 44 -15.00 -7.87 -15.29
CA ARG A 44 -15.76 -8.89 -16.00
C ARG A 44 -15.06 -10.25 -15.96
N GLU A 45 -13.77 -10.27 -16.23
CA GLU A 45 -12.98 -11.50 -16.14
C GLU A 45 -12.94 -12.05 -14.71
N THR A 46 -13.05 -11.19 -13.68
CA THR A 46 -13.14 -11.64 -12.29
C THR A 46 -14.46 -12.35 -12.02
N GLU A 47 -15.58 -11.80 -12.51
CA GLU A 47 -16.90 -12.45 -12.42
C GLU A 47 -16.89 -13.80 -13.13
N ASP A 48 -16.42 -13.86 -14.38
CA ASP A 48 -16.35 -15.09 -15.17
C ASP A 48 -15.46 -16.14 -14.46
N TYR A 49 -14.29 -15.73 -14.00
CA TYR A 49 -13.35 -16.60 -13.28
C TYR A 49 -13.94 -17.17 -11.99
N LEU A 50 -14.61 -16.35 -11.18
CA LEU A 50 -15.23 -16.81 -9.94
C LEU A 50 -16.39 -17.80 -10.19
N ASN A 51 -17.17 -17.60 -11.25
CA ASN A 51 -18.26 -18.51 -11.63
C ASN A 51 -17.72 -19.90 -12.07
N GLU A 52 -16.56 -19.92 -12.72
CA GLU A 52 -15.90 -21.18 -13.10
C GLU A 52 -15.24 -21.88 -11.90
N MET A 53 -14.72 -21.10 -10.95
CA MET A 53 -13.93 -21.59 -9.83
C MET A 53 -14.76 -21.71 -8.54
N ARG A 54 -15.74 -22.63 -8.53
CA ARG A 54 -16.67 -22.84 -7.40
C ARG A 54 -15.99 -23.08 -6.06
N GLY A 55 -14.83 -23.71 -6.04
CA GLY A 55 -14.05 -23.92 -4.82
C GLY A 55 -13.59 -22.60 -4.19
N ILE A 56 -13.33 -21.58 -4.99
CA ILE A 56 -12.97 -20.24 -4.52
C ILE A 56 -14.21 -19.51 -4.00
N LEU A 57 -15.35 -19.61 -4.69
CA LEU A 57 -16.61 -19.05 -4.20
C LEU A 57 -16.99 -19.62 -2.82
N ALA A 58 -16.81 -20.90 -2.63
CA ALA A 58 -17.05 -21.56 -1.34
C ALA A 58 -16.17 -20.99 -0.20
N VAL A 59 -14.95 -20.53 -0.49
CA VAL A 59 -14.10 -19.85 0.51
C VAL A 59 -14.76 -18.55 1.00
N PHE A 60 -15.54 -17.90 0.14
CA PHE A 60 -16.26 -16.67 0.45
C PHE A 60 -17.72 -16.91 0.89
N ASP A 61 -18.10 -18.16 1.14
CA ASP A 61 -19.47 -18.59 1.51
C ASP A 61 -20.51 -18.10 0.47
N LEU A 62 -20.18 -18.21 -0.83
CA LEU A 62 -21.03 -17.79 -1.96
C LEU A 62 -21.30 -18.95 -2.92
N ASP A 63 -22.53 -19.02 -3.44
CA ASP A 63 -22.94 -19.98 -4.46
C ASP A 63 -22.72 -19.43 -5.90
N GLU A 64 -22.82 -18.11 -6.07
CA GLU A 64 -22.66 -17.41 -7.32
C GLU A 64 -21.75 -16.19 -7.18
N ALA A 65 -21.01 -15.85 -8.24
CA ALA A 65 -20.18 -14.66 -8.24
C ALA A 65 -21.03 -13.38 -8.26
N PRO A 66 -20.66 -12.34 -7.51
CA PRO A 66 -21.25 -11.04 -7.65
C PRO A 66 -21.06 -10.49 -9.07
N HIS A 67 -22.08 -9.85 -9.63
CA HIS A 67 -21.98 -9.20 -10.93
C HIS A 67 -20.88 -8.14 -10.97
N TYR A 68 -20.19 -7.98 -12.09
CA TYR A 68 -19.05 -7.05 -12.22
C TYR A 68 -19.36 -5.60 -11.80
N SER A 69 -20.63 -5.18 -11.94
CA SER A 69 -21.04 -3.84 -11.49
C SER A 69 -21.01 -3.67 -9.97
N SER A 70 -21.20 -4.75 -9.20
CA SER A 70 -21.06 -4.75 -7.75
C SER A 70 -19.59 -4.49 -7.36
N PHE A 71 -18.65 -5.16 -7.99
CA PHE A 71 -17.22 -4.86 -7.81
C PHE A 71 -16.88 -3.41 -8.13
N CYS A 72 -17.40 -2.89 -9.25
CA CYS A 72 -17.19 -1.50 -9.63
C CYS A 72 -17.71 -0.52 -8.58
N ARG A 73 -18.88 -0.79 -8.01
CA ARG A 73 -19.48 0.02 -6.94
C ARG A 73 -18.62 -0.05 -5.69
N TRP A 74 -18.30 -1.23 -5.19
CA TRP A 74 -17.51 -1.43 -3.97
C TRP A 74 -16.13 -0.77 -4.06
N GLU A 75 -15.41 -0.93 -5.17
CA GLU A 75 -14.11 -0.28 -5.37
C GLU A 75 -14.17 1.25 -5.33
N ASN A 76 -15.33 1.84 -5.62
CA ASN A 76 -15.55 3.28 -5.54
C ASN A 76 -16.05 3.75 -4.17
N GLU A 77 -16.75 2.92 -3.43
CA GLU A 77 -17.31 3.23 -2.11
C GLU A 77 -16.24 3.22 -1.01
N TYR A 78 -15.32 2.25 -1.01
CA TYR A 78 -14.26 2.19 0.00
C TYR A 78 -13.29 3.35 -0.14
N ARG A 79 -13.33 4.26 0.86
CA ARG A 79 -12.49 5.46 0.90
C ARG A 79 -11.07 5.14 1.35
N MET A 80 -10.13 6.02 1.03
CA MET A 80 -8.72 5.89 1.43
C MET A 80 -8.53 5.70 2.95
N ARG A 81 -9.42 6.25 3.78
CA ARG A 81 -9.38 6.06 5.24
C ARG A 81 -9.52 4.58 5.60
N GLU A 82 -10.51 3.91 5.04
CA GLU A 82 -10.79 2.49 5.30
C GLU A 82 -9.67 1.60 4.74
N LEU A 83 -9.22 1.87 3.52
CA LEU A 83 -8.12 1.13 2.91
C LEU A 83 -6.80 1.29 3.70
N ARG A 84 -6.53 2.46 4.28
CA ARG A 84 -5.37 2.64 5.17
C ARG A 84 -5.50 1.86 6.48
N ARG A 85 -6.71 1.73 7.03
CA ARG A 85 -6.95 0.89 8.22
C ARG A 85 -6.70 -0.58 7.89
N LEU A 86 -7.18 -1.05 6.74
CA LEU A 86 -6.90 -2.40 6.23
C LEU A 86 -5.39 -2.62 6.01
N LEU A 87 -4.70 -1.64 5.42
CA LEU A 87 -3.25 -1.70 5.18
C LEU A 87 -2.48 -1.85 6.51
N ARG A 88 -2.83 -1.07 7.53
CA ARG A 88 -2.21 -1.19 8.85
C ARG A 88 -2.44 -2.56 9.47
N ARG A 89 -3.67 -3.06 9.44
CA ARG A 89 -4.00 -4.41 9.95
C ARG A 89 -3.28 -5.52 9.21
N SER A 90 -3.16 -5.42 7.89
CA SER A 90 -2.39 -6.39 7.10
C SER A 90 -0.90 -6.36 7.43
N ALA A 91 -0.32 -5.19 7.69
CA ALA A 91 1.07 -5.06 8.12
C ALA A 91 1.30 -5.70 9.51
N GLU A 92 0.37 -5.51 10.44
CA GLU A 92 0.41 -6.17 11.75
C GLU A 92 0.36 -7.70 11.61
N GLN A 93 -0.48 -8.21 10.71
CA GLN A 93 -0.56 -9.63 10.42
C GLN A 93 0.72 -10.17 9.78
N ALA A 94 1.40 -9.38 8.97
CA ALA A 94 2.68 -9.71 8.34
C ALA A 94 3.91 -9.52 9.25
N GLY A 95 3.71 -9.17 10.52
CA GLY A 95 4.79 -9.10 11.51
C GLY A 95 5.49 -7.74 11.60
N TRP A 96 4.73 -6.64 11.52
CA TRP A 96 5.27 -5.29 11.75
C TRP A 96 6.07 -5.19 13.04
N SER A 97 7.36 -4.82 12.94
CA SER A 97 8.28 -4.74 14.07
C SER A 97 8.50 -3.33 14.64
N GLY A 98 8.16 -2.30 13.87
CA GLY A 98 8.46 -0.90 14.19
C GLY A 98 9.84 -0.42 13.75
N GLU A 99 10.63 -1.26 13.08
CA GLU A 99 11.89 -0.89 12.43
C GLU A 99 11.64 -0.77 10.93
N ALA A 100 11.57 0.44 10.43
CA ALA A 100 11.10 0.66 9.07
C ALA A 100 12.05 1.51 8.21
N ALA A 101 11.97 1.27 6.91
CA ALA A 101 12.53 2.14 5.89
C ALA A 101 11.43 2.91 5.16
N ILE A 102 11.74 4.15 4.77
CA ILE A 102 10.91 4.96 3.89
C ILE A 102 11.63 5.18 2.57
N ASP A 103 10.93 4.92 1.48
CA ASP A 103 11.46 5.14 0.14
C ASP A 103 10.34 5.45 -0.85
N ALA A 104 10.68 5.93 -2.05
CA ALA A 104 9.72 6.30 -3.07
C ALA A 104 10.07 5.72 -4.44
N SER A 105 9.07 5.17 -5.12
CA SER A 105 9.18 4.67 -6.49
C SER A 105 8.01 5.13 -7.36
N GLY A 106 8.16 5.06 -8.68
CA GLY A 106 7.12 5.40 -9.65
C GLY A 106 6.33 4.18 -10.11
N PHE A 107 5.00 4.32 -10.25
CA PHE A 107 4.13 3.36 -10.93
C PHE A 107 3.58 3.97 -12.21
N GLN A 108 3.57 3.19 -13.30
CA GLN A 108 3.18 3.66 -14.63
C GLN A 108 1.67 3.86 -14.75
N ARG A 109 1.26 4.96 -15.40
CA ARG A 109 -0.13 5.39 -15.58
C ARG A 109 -0.62 5.21 -17.01
N ASP A 110 -0.32 4.11 -17.65
CA ASP A 110 -0.57 3.88 -19.07
C ASP A 110 -2.04 3.89 -19.48
N GLN A 111 -2.95 3.61 -18.57
CA GLN A 111 -4.39 3.57 -18.81
C GLN A 111 -5.05 4.97 -18.93
N THR A 112 -4.29 6.03 -18.70
CA THR A 112 -4.82 7.39 -18.89
C THR A 112 -4.98 7.66 -20.37
N SER A 113 -6.21 7.98 -20.84
CA SER A 113 -6.46 8.20 -22.27
C SER A 113 -5.58 9.32 -22.83
N TYR A 114 -5.16 9.18 -24.10
CA TYR A 114 -4.37 10.21 -24.81
C TYR A 114 -5.04 11.59 -24.74
N HIS A 115 -6.36 11.66 -24.96
CA HIS A 115 -7.15 12.90 -24.88
C HIS A 115 -7.13 13.55 -23.48
N TYR A 116 -7.10 12.75 -22.41
CA TYR A 116 -7.02 13.28 -21.05
C TYR A 116 -5.64 13.81 -20.74
N ARG A 117 -4.59 13.13 -21.23
CA ARG A 117 -3.20 13.58 -21.09
C ARG A 117 -2.97 14.92 -21.82
N ASP A 118 -3.48 15.04 -23.02
CA ASP A 118 -3.33 16.24 -23.86
C ASP A 118 -4.09 17.46 -23.27
N ARG A 119 -5.36 17.27 -22.89
CA ARG A 119 -6.18 18.33 -22.26
C ARG A 119 -5.66 18.83 -20.93
N ALA A 120 -5.07 17.96 -20.12
CA ALA A 120 -4.62 18.30 -18.77
C ALA A 120 -3.17 18.80 -18.75
N ASN A 121 -2.52 18.95 -19.91
CA ASN A 121 -1.08 19.26 -20.03
C ASN A 121 -0.25 18.31 -19.13
N TYR A 122 -0.62 17.02 -19.12
CA TYR A 122 -0.15 16.04 -18.16
C TYR A 122 1.27 15.60 -18.50
N SER A 123 2.24 16.21 -17.83
CA SER A 123 3.66 15.83 -17.91
C SER A 123 4.01 14.62 -17.02
N PHE A 124 3.03 14.06 -16.25
CA PHE A 124 3.30 13.00 -15.28
C PHE A 124 2.91 11.62 -15.83
N GLN A 125 3.92 10.87 -16.25
CA GLN A 125 3.74 9.50 -16.76
C GLN A 125 3.66 8.47 -15.62
N SER A 126 4.12 8.81 -14.41
CA SER A 126 4.13 7.92 -13.27
C SER A 126 3.48 8.52 -12.03
N MET A 127 2.94 7.64 -11.18
CA MET A 127 2.48 7.96 -9.83
C MET A 127 3.64 7.74 -8.87
N LYS A 128 4.12 8.79 -8.22
CA LYS A 128 5.11 8.64 -7.15
C LYS A 128 4.43 8.05 -5.92
N THR A 129 4.91 6.87 -5.53
CA THR A 129 4.45 6.14 -4.36
C THR A 129 5.58 6.10 -3.34
N THR A 130 5.32 6.66 -2.16
CA THR A 130 6.23 6.57 -1.01
C THR A 130 5.65 5.54 -0.05
N ILE A 131 6.42 4.50 0.31
CA ILE A 131 6.01 3.47 1.26
C ILE A 131 6.81 3.57 2.56
N LEU A 132 6.17 3.16 3.65
CA LEU A 132 6.79 2.87 4.93
C LEU A 132 6.76 1.36 5.11
N ILE A 133 7.92 0.72 5.02
CA ILE A 133 8.06 -0.73 4.99
C ILE A 133 8.92 -1.21 6.14
N ASP A 134 8.52 -2.28 6.79
CA ASP A 134 9.29 -2.96 7.83
C ASP A 134 10.53 -3.62 7.23
N VAL A 135 11.69 -3.44 7.86
CA VAL A 135 12.95 -3.98 7.34
C VAL A 135 13.16 -5.47 7.66
N ASN A 136 12.38 -6.03 8.56
CA ASN A 136 12.48 -7.43 8.97
C ASN A 136 11.47 -8.32 8.24
N SER A 137 10.22 -7.86 8.15
CA SER A 137 9.09 -8.63 7.57
C SER A 137 8.69 -8.21 6.16
N LEU A 138 9.23 -7.10 5.65
CA LEU A 138 8.80 -6.45 4.41
C LEU A 138 7.33 -5.98 4.42
N ALA A 139 6.69 -5.92 5.57
CA ALA A 139 5.32 -5.44 5.72
C ALA A 139 5.22 -3.94 5.44
N ILE A 140 4.32 -3.53 4.54
CA ILE A 140 4.05 -2.14 4.21
C ILE A 140 2.97 -1.59 5.15
N LYS A 141 3.34 -0.68 6.07
CA LYS A 141 2.43 -0.08 7.07
C LYS A 141 1.64 1.11 6.52
N ASP A 142 2.26 1.91 5.68
CA ASP A 142 1.65 3.11 5.10
C ASP A 142 2.16 3.36 3.69
N ALA A 143 1.32 4.00 2.88
CA ALA A 143 1.66 4.44 1.54
C ALA A 143 1.14 5.86 1.28
N HIS A 144 1.96 6.69 0.65
CA HIS A 144 1.61 8.06 0.25
C HIS A 144 1.82 8.22 -1.25
N PHE A 145 0.81 8.76 -1.91
CA PHE A 145 0.77 8.91 -3.36
C PHE A 145 0.81 10.38 -3.74
N THR A 146 1.70 10.75 -4.67
CA THR A 146 1.85 12.12 -5.10
C THR A 146 2.47 12.22 -6.49
N THR A 147 2.67 13.45 -6.98
CA THR A 147 3.38 13.72 -8.22
C THR A 147 4.89 13.70 -8.00
N GLN A 148 5.66 13.53 -9.08
CA GLN A 148 7.13 13.55 -9.03
C GLN A 148 7.73 14.87 -8.52
N LYS A 149 6.98 15.98 -8.58
CA LYS A 149 7.46 17.31 -8.11
C LYS A 149 7.45 17.48 -6.60
N ALA A 150 6.74 16.58 -5.87
CA ALA A 150 6.69 16.68 -4.42
C ALA A 150 8.05 16.33 -3.79
N TRP A 151 8.51 17.15 -2.85
CA TRP A 151 9.76 16.93 -2.13
C TRP A 151 9.65 15.82 -1.10
N ASP A 152 10.61 14.88 -1.12
CA ASP A 152 10.61 13.69 -0.28
C ASP A 152 10.63 13.99 1.23
N GLY A 153 11.33 15.03 1.65
CA GLY A 153 11.37 15.44 3.05
C GLY A 153 9.98 15.76 3.62
N HIS A 154 9.15 16.52 2.89
CA HIS A 154 7.77 16.82 3.31
C HIS A 154 6.88 15.58 3.33
N ILE A 155 7.03 14.70 2.34
CA ILE A 155 6.29 13.43 2.30
C ILE A 155 6.72 12.55 3.46
N GLY A 156 8.02 12.42 3.71
CA GLY A 156 8.57 11.66 4.83
C GLY A 156 8.02 12.14 6.17
N MET A 157 7.94 13.45 6.39
CA MET A 157 7.33 14.02 7.59
C MET A 157 5.86 13.62 7.76
N GLN A 158 5.08 13.67 6.66
CA GLN A 158 3.66 13.29 6.71
C GLN A 158 3.47 11.81 7.00
N VAL A 159 4.28 10.95 6.37
CA VAL A 159 4.26 9.50 6.60
C VAL A 159 4.68 9.19 8.03
N PHE A 160 5.76 9.80 8.51
CA PHE A 160 6.24 9.64 9.87
C PHE A 160 5.16 10.00 10.90
N ARG A 161 4.58 11.21 10.83
CA ARG A 161 3.57 11.69 11.79
C ARG A 161 2.33 10.80 11.88
N ARG A 162 1.95 10.15 10.78
CA ARG A 162 0.81 9.22 10.79
C ARG A 162 1.11 7.89 11.50
N ASN A 163 2.39 7.57 11.70
CA ASN A 163 2.85 6.27 12.19
C ASN A 163 3.83 6.38 13.36
N ALA A 164 4.03 7.58 13.92
CA ALA A 164 5.07 7.85 14.92
C ALA A 164 4.95 6.97 16.17
N GLU A 165 3.72 6.65 16.61
CA GLU A 165 3.45 5.82 17.80
C GLU A 165 3.97 4.38 17.65
N ASP A 166 4.04 3.87 16.42
CA ASP A 166 4.39 2.49 16.09
C ASP A 166 5.84 2.35 15.57
N LEU A 167 6.62 3.46 15.55
CA LEU A 167 7.96 3.47 14.99
C LEU A 167 9.05 3.57 16.04
N ARG A 168 9.97 2.61 16.05
CA ARG A 168 11.19 2.64 16.86
C ARG A 168 12.40 3.15 16.08
N VAL A 169 12.50 2.78 14.81
CA VAL A 169 13.59 3.16 13.91
C VAL A 169 13.01 3.59 12.55
N LEU A 170 13.49 4.71 12.03
CA LEU A 170 13.19 5.17 10.69
C LEU A 170 14.46 5.31 9.86
N SER A 171 14.62 4.45 8.86
CA SER A 171 15.70 4.51 7.87
C SER A 171 15.25 5.22 6.61
N ALA A 172 16.07 6.13 6.07
CA ALA A 172 15.77 6.83 4.82
C ALA A 172 17.04 7.27 4.10
N ASP A 173 16.94 7.48 2.79
CA ASP A 173 18.05 7.99 2.00
C ASP A 173 18.32 9.50 2.22
N ALA A 174 19.34 10.02 1.53
CA ALA A 174 19.73 11.43 1.66
C ALA A 174 18.70 12.42 1.07
N ASN A 175 17.70 11.98 0.30
CA ASN A 175 16.63 12.83 -0.19
C ASN A 175 15.67 13.23 0.94
N TYR A 176 15.58 12.41 1.98
CA TYR A 176 14.85 12.71 3.22
C TYR A 176 15.69 13.47 4.25
N SER A 177 16.92 13.92 3.87
CA SER A 177 17.84 14.64 4.78
C SER A 177 17.29 16.02 5.16
N TRP A 178 16.48 16.05 6.19
CA TRP A 178 15.87 17.24 6.76
C TRP A 178 16.03 17.26 8.28
N SER A 179 16.50 18.40 8.84
CA SER A 179 16.71 18.58 10.29
C SER A 179 15.44 18.34 11.08
N ASP A 180 14.33 18.94 10.62
CA ASP A 180 13.05 18.90 11.32
C ASP A 180 12.48 17.48 11.37
N LEU A 181 12.66 16.67 10.29
CA LEU A 181 12.26 15.26 10.29
C LEU A 181 13.05 14.46 11.34
N ARG A 182 14.37 14.71 11.46
CA ARG A 182 15.19 14.03 12.48
C ARG A 182 14.81 14.46 13.90
N GLU A 183 14.49 15.73 14.09
CA GLU A 183 14.04 16.26 15.39
C GLU A 183 12.67 15.69 15.76
N GLU A 184 11.74 15.66 14.82
CA GLU A 184 10.42 15.06 14.99
C GLU A 184 10.52 13.57 15.36
N CYS A 185 11.41 12.81 14.69
CA CYS A 185 11.67 11.41 15.06
C CYS A 185 12.14 11.29 16.51
N ARG A 186 13.14 12.08 16.91
CA ARG A 186 13.70 12.01 18.28
C ARG A 186 12.68 12.42 19.34
N SER A 187 11.86 13.44 19.08
CA SER A 187 10.82 13.90 20.00
C SER A 187 9.71 12.85 20.21
N ASN A 188 9.53 11.94 19.25
CA ASN A 188 8.63 10.79 19.36
C ASN A 188 9.34 9.48 19.75
N SER A 189 10.55 9.54 20.31
CA SER A 189 11.34 8.37 20.71
C SER A 189 11.70 7.42 19.58
N THR A 190 11.67 7.88 18.33
CA THR A 190 12.08 7.13 17.15
C THR A 190 13.52 7.47 16.80
N ARG A 191 14.36 6.44 16.57
CA ARG A 191 15.76 6.62 16.14
C ARG A 191 15.82 6.91 14.63
N PRO A 192 16.24 8.13 14.18
CA PRO A 192 16.38 8.42 12.75
C PRO A 192 17.70 7.89 12.20
N LEU A 193 17.65 6.95 11.26
CA LEU A 193 18.79 6.47 10.47
C LEU A 193 18.70 7.07 9.05
N ILE A 194 18.81 8.40 8.95
CA ILE A 194 18.68 9.15 7.72
C ILE A 194 20.06 9.68 7.29
N LYS A 195 20.56 9.30 6.12
CA LYS A 195 21.85 9.81 5.61
C LYS A 195 21.80 11.30 5.34
N HIS A 196 22.93 11.97 5.59
CA HIS A 196 23.14 13.36 5.17
C HIS A 196 23.56 13.42 3.71
N ARG A 197 23.39 14.59 3.05
CA ARG A 197 23.84 14.85 1.67
C ARG A 197 25.35 15.04 1.52
N GLU A 198 26.13 14.79 2.58
CA GLU A 198 27.60 14.86 2.61
C GLU A 198 28.23 16.18 2.12
N GLN A 199 27.58 17.29 2.47
CA GLN A 199 28.07 18.63 2.14
C GLN A 199 29.24 19.09 3.03
N THR A 200 29.44 18.43 4.19
CA THR A 200 30.50 18.74 5.15
C THR A 200 31.24 17.47 5.60
N PRO A 201 32.54 17.59 6.03
CA PRO A 201 33.28 16.46 6.58
C PRO A 201 32.58 15.78 7.78
N LEU A 202 31.89 16.56 8.61
CA LEU A 202 31.14 16.05 9.74
C LEU A 202 29.96 15.16 9.29
N GLN A 203 29.22 15.57 8.27
CA GLN A 203 28.12 14.79 7.70
C GLN A 203 28.63 13.48 7.09
N LYS A 204 29.77 13.51 6.40
CA LYS A 204 30.43 12.33 5.84
C LYS A 204 30.86 11.35 6.94
N ALA A 205 31.48 11.86 8.02
CA ALA A 205 31.88 11.07 9.17
C ALA A 205 30.63 10.46 9.90
N HIS A 206 29.53 11.21 9.97
CA HIS A 206 28.28 10.71 10.54
C HIS A 206 27.71 9.57 9.69
N ASN A 207 27.62 9.74 8.37
CA ASN A 207 27.14 8.69 7.46
C ASN A 207 28.00 7.42 7.54
N ALA A 208 29.31 7.56 7.67
CA ALA A 208 30.23 6.42 7.81
C ALA A 208 29.98 5.60 9.08
N ARG A 209 29.63 6.26 10.19
CA ARG A 209 29.29 5.58 11.47
C ARG A 209 27.94 4.85 11.42
N MET A 210 27.04 5.29 10.55
CA MET A 210 25.69 4.69 10.41
C MET A 210 25.69 3.40 9.60
N ASN A 211 26.77 3.08 8.85
CA ASN A 211 26.73 2.08 7.79
C ASN A 211 26.28 0.69 8.26
N GLU A 212 26.64 0.23 9.45
CA GLU A 212 26.23 -1.09 9.96
C GLU A 212 24.70 -1.16 10.19
N ASP A 213 24.14 -0.18 10.88
CA ASP A 213 22.71 -0.13 11.20
C ASP A 213 21.87 0.27 9.97
N TYR A 214 22.47 0.98 9.03
CA TYR A 214 21.82 1.48 7.82
C TYR A 214 21.70 0.42 6.71
N ASN A 215 22.45 -0.66 6.80
CA ASN A 215 22.48 -1.70 5.75
C ASN A 215 21.12 -2.34 5.47
N GLN A 216 20.18 -2.31 6.41
CA GLN A 216 18.83 -2.83 6.20
C GLN A 216 17.92 -1.93 5.32
N ARG A 217 18.34 -0.71 4.97
CA ARG A 217 17.54 0.18 4.09
C ARG A 217 17.25 -0.43 2.71
N TRP A 218 18.17 -1.25 2.17
CA TRP A 218 17.96 -1.89 0.88
C TRP A 218 16.72 -2.78 0.85
N MET A 219 16.16 -3.16 2.01
CA MET A 219 14.91 -3.89 2.12
C MET A 219 13.73 -3.12 1.53
N SER A 220 13.78 -1.77 1.52
CA SER A 220 12.76 -0.97 0.82
C SER A 220 12.81 -1.15 -0.71
N GLU A 221 14.00 -1.30 -1.27
CA GLU A 221 14.19 -1.59 -2.69
C GLU A 221 13.67 -2.99 -3.04
N THR A 222 13.93 -3.98 -2.17
CA THR A 222 13.38 -5.33 -2.27
C THR A 222 11.86 -5.32 -2.20
N GLY A 223 11.27 -4.61 -1.24
CA GLY A 223 9.81 -4.49 -1.12
C GLY A 223 9.17 -3.84 -2.36
N PHE A 224 9.79 -2.81 -2.93
CA PHE A 224 9.29 -2.24 -4.20
C PHE A 224 9.44 -3.19 -5.37
N SER A 225 10.53 -3.96 -5.45
CA SER A 225 10.71 -4.97 -6.51
C SER A 225 9.63 -6.03 -6.42
N GLN A 226 9.40 -6.59 -5.24
CA GLN A 226 8.34 -7.58 -5.02
C GLN A 226 6.95 -7.00 -5.35
N LEU A 227 6.62 -5.80 -4.83
CA LEU A 227 5.34 -5.16 -5.11
C LEU A 227 5.09 -4.92 -6.61
N LYS A 228 6.14 -4.70 -7.40
CA LYS A 228 6.05 -4.52 -8.86
C LYS A 228 6.04 -5.83 -9.64
N GLU A 229 6.76 -6.84 -9.16
CA GLU A 229 6.79 -8.17 -9.77
C GLU A 229 5.48 -8.91 -9.54
N ASP A 230 4.99 -8.94 -8.30
CA ASP A 230 3.82 -9.71 -7.92
C ASP A 230 2.51 -9.04 -8.38
N ASP A 231 2.41 -7.71 -8.22
CA ASP A 231 1.16 -6.96 -8.46
C ASP A 231 1.18 -6.11 -9.75
N GLY A 232 2.27 -6.12 -10.48
CA GLY A 232 2.47 -5.37 -11.71
C GLY A 232 2.74 -3.87 -11.52
N GLU A 233 3.62 -3.32 -12.36
CA GLU A 233 4.02 -1.90 -12.32
C GLU A 233 2.97 -0.94 -12.87
N LYS A 234 2.00 -1.46 -13.67
CA LYS A 234 1.00 -0.65 -14.38
C LYS A 234 -0.29 -0.50 -13.58
N LEU A 235 -0.82 0.73 -13.55
CA LEU A 235 -2.09 1.03 -12.93
C LEU A 235 -3.25 0.89 -13.94
N ARG A 236 -4.28 0.12 -13.58
CA ARG A 236 -5.46 -0.13 -14.41
C ARG A 236 -6.53 0.95 -14.22
N SER A 237 -6.60 1.54 -13.04
CA SER A 237 -7.55 2.61 -12.72
C SER A 237 -7.26 3.88 -13.53
N ARG A 238 -8.31 4.46 -14.10
CA ARG A 238 -8.21 5.68 -14.92
C ARG A 238 -8.23 6.96 -14.09
N SER A 239 -8.98 6.98 -12.99
CA SER A 239 -9.12 8.15 -12.14
C SER A 239 -7.98 8.25 -11.12
N TRP A 240 -7.61 9.48 -10.75
CA TRP A 240 -6.59 9.75 -9.74
C TRP A 240 -6.85 9.03 -8.41
N HIS A 241 -8.06 9.17 -7.87
CA HIS A 241 -8.45 8.51 -6.62
C HIS A 241 -8.55 6.99 -6.78
N GLY A 242 -8.95 6.50 -7.96
CA GLY A 242 -8.94 5.07 -8.27
C GLY A 242 -7.53 4.48 -8.21
N GLN A 243 -6.53 5.20 -8.75
CA GLN A 243 -5.12 4.78 -8.71
C GLN A 243 -4.58 4.72 -7.28
N PHE A 244 -4.95 5.66 -6.41
CA PHE A 244 -4.57 5.61 -4.99
C PHE A 244 -5.14 4.37 -4.30
N ARG A 245 -6.43 4.08 -4.54
CA ARG A 245 -7.10 2.89 -3.99
C ARG A 245 -6.49 1.61 -4.52
N GLU A 246 -6.18 1.55 -5.81
CA GLU A 246 -5.52 0.41 -6.44
C GLU A 246 -4.16 0.12 -5.81
N LEU A 247 -3.28 1.12 -5.71
CA LEU A 247 -1.96 0.98 -5.09
C LEU A 247 -2.05 0.58 -3.62
N THR A 248 -3.03 1.12 -2.88
CA THR A 248 -3.21 0.72 -1.48
C THR A 248 -3.62 -0.75 -1.37
N ARG A 249 -4.51 -1.23 -2.26
CA ARG A 249 -4.89 -2.65 -2.30
C ARG A 249 -3.72 -3.56 -2.68
N LYS A 250 -2.88 -3.15 -3.63
CA LYS A 250 -1.62 -3.87 -3.95
C LYS A 250 -0.72 -4.00 -2.71
N CYS A 251 -0.52 -2.92 -1.96
CA CYS A 251 0.23 -2.99 -0.70
C CYS A 251 -0.42 -3.93 0.33
N ILE A 252 -1.75 -4.00 0.39
CA ILE A 252 -2.45 -4.94 1.29
C ILE A 252 -2.21 -6.40 0.85
N ILE A 253 -2.31 -6.68 -0.45
CA ILE A 253 -2.04 -8.03 -0.99
C ILE A 253 -0.60 -8.42 -0.75
N HIS A 254 0.37 -7.56 -1.02
CA HIS A 254 1.77 -7.78 -0.68
C HIS A 254 1.94 -8.20 0.80
N ASN A 255 1.32 -7.49 1.74
CA ASN A 255 1.39 -7.86 3.15
C ASN A 255 0.76 -9.24 3.43
N LEU A 256 -0.34 -9.59 2.76
CA LEU A 256 -0.97 -10.90 2.93
C LEU A 256 -0.09 -12.03 2.38
N THR A 257 0.63 -11.80 1.29
CA THR A 257 1.62 -12.72 0.75
C THR A 257 2.80 -12.90 1.71
N GLN A 258 3.34 -11.80 2.27
CA GLN A 258 4.39 -11.89 3.29
C GLN A 258 3.93 -12.65 4.55
N ALA A 259 2.67 -12.49 4.97
CA ALA A 259 2.12 -13.19 6.13
C ALA A 259 1.91 -14.70 5.89
N ALA A 260 1.89 -15.15 4.65
CA ALA A 260 1.69 -16.54 4.27
C ALA A 260 3.01 -17.30 3.99
N SER A 261 4.11 -16.56 3.83
CA SER A 261 5.47 -17.06 3.60
C SER A 261 6.13 -17.47 4.91
#